data_c7521713d459a7bf7723cca67b2dcb26
#
_entry.id   c7521713d459a7bf7723cca67b2dcb26
#
_cell.length_a   1.000
_cell.length_b   1.000
_cell.length_c   1.000
_cell.angle_alpha   90.00
_cell.angle_beta   90.00
_cell.angle_gamma   90.00
#
_symmetry.space_group_name_H-M   'P 1'
#
loop_
_entity.id
_entity.type
_entity.pdbx_description
1 polymer ?
#
loop_
_entity_poly.entity_id
_entity_poly.type
_entity_poly.pdbx_seq_one_letter_code
_entity_poly.pdbx_strand_id
1 'polypeptide(L)'
;MKVGDAILFKGKGILGKIISFATRSEYTHCGCYIGNGEIVESDWGGVQVNNIEGRNDFDVYTHNKANYRQRRDAVRWMLDQKGKGYDYRGLIGIGLSLLKGCKRNKLDQKDKYWCSELLADGYIKAHIEAGFNHNTWITAPKDFANPEYFTKSE
;
A
#
# COMPACT_ATOMS: atom_id res chain seq x y z
N MET A 1 12.10 1.23 12.22
CA MET A 1 11.15 1.88 11.28
C MET A 1 11.50 3.34 11.09
N LYS A 2 11.39 3.86 9.88
CA LYS A 2 11.61 5.27 9.52
C LYS A 2 10.32 5.82 8.92
N VAL A 3 10.03 7.11 9.12
CA VAL A 3 8.88 7.78 8.47
C VAL A 3 8.95 7.55 6.96
N GLY A 4 7.84 7.12 6.38
CA GLY A 4 7.74 6.75 4.97
C GLY A 4 8.10 5.29 4.65
N ASP A 5 8.38 4.43 5.63
CA ASP A 5 8.54 3.00 5.41
C ASP A 5 7.19 2.34 5.05
N ALA A 6 7.22 1.38 4.16
CA ALA A 6 6.08 0.53 3.85
C ALA A 6 5.96 -0.59 4.90
N ILE A 7 4.77 -0.72 5.47
CA ILE A 7 4.43 -1.78 6.41
C ILE A 7 3.54 -2.78 5.68
N LEU A 8 4.00 -4.03 5.52
CA LEU A 8 3.29 -5.07 4.79
C LEU A 8 2.74 -6.12 5.75
N PHE A 9 1.42 -6.25 5.81
CA PHE A 9 0.74 -7.16 6.71
C PHE A 9 0.45 -8.51 6.05
N LYS A 10 0.69 -9.59 6.80
CA LYS A 10 0.35 -10.96 6.42
C LYS A 10 -1.08 -11.26 6.85
N GLY A 11 -1.96 -11.47 5.89
CA GLY A 11 -3.39 -11.64 6.17
C GLY A 11 -3.72 -13.01 6.74
N LYS A 12 -4.46 -13.01 7.85
CA LYS A 12 -5.11 -14.19 8.41
C LYS A 12 -6.60 -14.13 8.10
N GLY A 13 -7.20 -15.26 7.74
CA GLY A 13 -8.64 -15.36 7.46
C GLY A 13 -8.99 -15.53 5.98
N ILE A 14 -10.27 -15.65 5.69
CA ILE A 14 -10.78 -16.03 4.34
C ILE A 14 -10.43 -14.96 3.31
N LEU A 15 -10.65 -13.68 3.62
CA LEU A 15 -10.38 -12.59 2.71
C LEU A 15 -8.89 -12.42 2.43
N GLY A 16 -8.06 -12.54 3.47
CA GLY A 16 -6.60 -12.56 3.33
C GLY A 16 -6.15 -13.69 2.41
N LYS A 17 -6.72 -14.88 2.52
CA LYS A 17 -6.42 -16.01 1.63
C LYS A 17 -6.81 -15.74 0.18
N ILE A 18 -7.94 -15.09 -0.07
CA ILE A 18 -8.37 -14.71 -1.43
C ILE A 18 -7.39 -13.72 -2.05
N ILE A 19 -7.02 -12.67 -1.32
CA ILE A 19 -6.04 -11.66 -1.78
C ILE A 19 -4.67 -12.32 -2.01
N SER A 20 -4.21 -13.13 -1.05
CA SER A 20 -2.94 -13.87 -1.13
C SER A 20 -2.89 -14.79 -2.37
N PHE A 21 -3.97 -15.51 -2.64
CA PHE A 21 -4.09 -16.37 -3.82
C PHE A 21 -4.05 -15.55 -5.11
N ALA A 22 -4.84 -14.47 -5.20
CA ALA A 22 -4.93 -13.61 -6.39
C ALA A 22 -3.60 -12.90 -6.68
N THR A 23 -2.90 -12.44 -5.64
CA THR A 23 -1.62 -11.72 -5.75
C THR A 23 -0.40 -12.64 -5.74
N ARG A 24 -0.57 -13.93 -5.44
CA ARG A 24 0.51 -14.91 -5.21
C ARG A 24 1.54 -14.38 -4.20
N SER A 25 1.05 -13.87 -3.07
CA SER A 25 1.86 -13.26 -2.03
C SER A 25 1.28 -13.52 -0.64
N GLU A 26 2.12 -13.59 0.37
CA GLU A 26 1.69 -13.63 1.78
C GLU A 26 1.16 -12.28 2.27
N TYR A 27 1.55 -11.18 1.59
CA TYR A 27 1.11 -9.83 1.96
C TYR A 27 -0.26 -9.53 1.38
N THR A 28 -1.18 -9.15 2.25
CA THR A 28 -2.59 -8.93 1.91
C THR A 28 -3.07 -7.52 2.19
N HIS A 29 -2.27 -6.74 2.91
CA HIS A 29 -2.55 -5.35 3.25
C HIS A 29 -1.24 -4.57 3.43
N CYS A 30 -1.29 -3.24 3.30
CA CYS A 30 -0.15 -2.38 3.57
C CYS A 30 -0.58 -1.00 4.08
N GLY A 31 0.36 -0.35 4.76
CA GLY A 31 0.26 1.03 5.22
C GLY A 31 1.62 1.71 5.18
N CYS A 32 1.67 3.00 5.49
CA CYS A 32 2.88 3.79 5.57
C CYS A 32 3.14 4.23 7.01
N TYR A 33 4.34 3.98 7.51
CA TYR A 33 4.74 4.43 8.85
C TYR A 33 4.93 5.95 8.88
N ILE A 34 4.24 6.60 9.82
CA ILE A 34 4.26 8.07 9.95
C ILE A 34 5.01 8.59 11.19
N GLY A 35 5.48 7.67 12.04
CA GLY A 35 6.17 7.98 13.30
C GLY A 35 5.33 7.61 14.53
N ASN A 36 5.92 7.62 15.71
CA ASN A 36 5.26 7.42 17.01
C ASN A 36 4.37 6.15 17.12
N GLY A 37 4.73 5.09 16.40
CA GLY A 37 3.92 3.86 16.39
C GLY A 37 2.66 3.94 15.54
N GLU A 38 2.53 4.96 14.70
CA GLU A 38 1.35 5.16 13.85
C GLU A 38 1.64 4.88 12.37
N ILE A 39 0.59 4.45 11.66
CA ILE A 39 0.58 4.25 10.20
C ILE A 39 -0.61 4.98 9.58
N VAL A 40 -0.44 5.49 8.37
CA VAL A 40 -1.55 5.85 7.50
C VAL A 40 -1.82 4.69 6.55
N GLU A 41 -3.07 4.27 6.49
CA GLU A 41 -3.51 3.14 5.68
C GLU A 41 -4.92 3.37 5.13
N SER A 42 -5.29 2.65 4.09
CA SER A 42 -6.69 2.58 3.64
C SER A 42 -7.21 1.18 3.92
N ASP A 43 -8.20 1.08 4.79
CA ASP A 43 -8.89 -0.16 5.14
C ASP A 43 -10.42 -0.03 4.98
N TRP A 44 -11.19 -0.94 5.59
CA TRP A 44 -12.65 -0.95 5.47
C TRP A 44 -13.33 0.38 5.86
N GLY A 45 -12.70 1.20 6.70
CA GLY A 45 -13.17 2.54 7.08
C GLY A 45 -12.73 3.64 6.12
N GLY A 46 -11.93 3.31 5.11
CA GLY A 46 -11.29 4.27 4.21
C GLY A 46 -9.89 4.68 4.68
N VAL A 47 -9.43 5.84 4.25
CA VAL A 47 -8.09 6.35 4.59
C VAL A 47 -8.09 6.91 6.01
N GLN A 48 -7.28 6.31 6.89
CA GLN A 48 -7.21 6.66 8.30
C GLN A 48 -5.81 6.46 8.89
N VAL A 49 -5.60 6.98 10.08
CA VAL A 49 -4.39 6.77 10.88
C VAL A 49 -4.74 5.80 11.99
N ASN A 50 -3.94 4.74 12.10
CA ASN A 50 -4.08 3.72 13.12
C ASN A 50 -2.76 3.47 13.84
N ASN A 51 -2.85 3.02 15.10
CA ASN A 51 -1.68 2.56 15.86
C ASN A 51 -1.29 1.15 15.39
N ILE A 52 0.03 0.92 15.24
CA ILE A 52 0.59 -0.39 14.88
C ILE A 52 0.80 -1.29 16.11
N GLU A 53 0.71 -0.73 17.31
CA GLU A 53 0.92 -1.46 18.55
C GLU A 53 -0.06 -2.63 18.67
N GLY A 54 0.46 -3.80 19.05
CA GLY A 54 -0.34 -5.03 19.12
C GLY A 54 -0.56 -5.76 17.78
N ARG A 55 -0.14 -5.18 16.66
CA ARG A 55 -0.14 -5.85 15.35
C ARG A 55 1.21 -6.55 15.16
N ASN A 56 1.22 -7.89 15.06
CA ASN A 56 2.46 -8.69 15.11
C ASN A 56 2.84 -9.37 13.79
N ASP A 57 1.94 -9.41 12.81
CA ASP A 57 2.17 -10.15 11.56
C ASP A 57 2.43 -9.17 10.41
N PHE A 58 3.52 -8.43 10.50
CA PHE A 58 3.94 -7.53 9.43
C PHE A 58 5.46 -7.52 9.23
N ASP A 59 5.86 -7.13 8.05
CA ASP A 59 7.25 -6.83 7.68
C ASP A 59 7.38 -5.36 7.32
N VAL A 60 8.56 -4.79 7.56
CA VAL A 60 8.88 -3.39 7.30
C VAL A 60 9.82 -3.29 6.11
N TYR A 61 9.48 -2.46 5.14
CA TYR A 61 10.29 -2.24 3.96
C TYR A 61 10.64 -0.75 3.81
N THR A 62 11.94 -0.49 3.75
CA THR A 62 12.49 0.84 3.55
C THR A 62 12.86 1.03 2.09
N HIS A 63 12.44 2.13 1.47
CA HIS A 63 12.84 2.45 0.10
C HIS A 63 14.34 2.78 0.03
N ASN A 64 15.06 2.16 -0.92
CA ASN A 64 16.53 2.18 -0.99
C ASN A 64 17.12 3.57 -1.24
N LYS A 65 16.46 4.41 -2.03
CA LYS A 65 16.99 5.70 -2.50
C LYS A 65 16.22 6.92 -2.03
N ALA A 66 15.01 6.75 -1.46
CA ALA A 66 14.21 7.88 -1.02
C ALA A 66 14.89 8.65 0.11
N ASN A 67 15.10 9.94 -0.07
CA ASN A 67 15.64 10.82 0.95
C ASN A 67 14.57 11.20 2.01
N TYR A 68 15.00 11.83 3.09
CA TYR A 68 14.12 12.20 4.19
C TYR A 68 12.97 13.14 3.76
N ARG A 69 13.25 14.12 2.89
CA ARG A 69 12.25 15.06 2.38
C ARG A 69 11.17 14.32 1.57
N GLN A 70 11.58 13.50 0.62
CA GLN A 70 10.65 12.71 -0.20
C GLN A 70 9.76 11.82 0.65
N ARG A 71 10.30 11.14 1.68
CA ARG A 71 9.51 10.31 2.60
C ARG A 71 8.45 11.11 3.33
N ARG A 72 8.81 12.30 3.83
CA ARG A 72 7.86 13.21 4.49
C ARG A 72 6.80 13.73 3.54
N ASP A 73 7.17 14.09 2.32
CA ASP A 73 6.24 14.57 1.31
C ASP A 73 5.23 13.47 0.92
N ALA A 74 5.68 12.21 0.80
CA ALA A 74 4.80 11.06 0.59
C ALA A 74 3.79 10.89 1.73
N VAL A 75 4.27 10.88 2.97
CA VAL A 75 3.43 10.79 4.17
C VAL A 75 2.42 11.93 4.24
N ARG A 76 2.86 13.17 3.99
CA ARG A 76 1.98 14.33 3.99
C ARG A 76 0.86 14.19 2.99
N TRP A 77 1.19 13.80 1.76
CA TRP A 77 0.20 13.60 0.72
C TRP A 77 -0.82 12.51 1.12
N MET A 78 -0.37 11.39 1.69
CA MET A 78 -1.28 10.32 2.15
C MET A 78 -2.19 10.80 3.28
N LEU A 79 -1.68 11.59 4.22
CA LEU A 79 -2.47 12.18 5.30
C LEU A 79 -3.53 13.16 4.78
N ASP A 80 -3.25 13.89 3.70
CA ASP A 80 -4.21 14.78 3.04
C ASP A 80 -5.39 14.01 2.40
N GLN A 81 -5.25 12.68 2.21
CA GLN A 81 -6.34 11.81 1.72
C GLN A 81 -7.24 11.28 2.87
N LYS A 82 -6.92 11.58 4.14
CA LYS A 82 -7.68 11.08 5.30
C LYS A 82 -9.17 11.39 5.18
N GLY A 83 -10.00 10.38 5.46
CA GLY A 83 -11.46 10.46 5.34
C GLY A 83 -12.03 10.07 3.98
N LYS A 84 -11.19 9.87 2.96
CA LYS A 84 -11.64 9.27 1.69
C LYS A 84 -12.02 7.80 1.89
N GLY A 85 -13.01 7.32 1.14
CA GLY A 85 -13.55 5.98 1.30
C GLY A 85 -12.61 4.88 0.80
N TYR A 86 -12.93 3.64 1.16
CA TYR A 86 -12.24 2.45 0.64
C TYR A 86 -12.78 2.05 -0.74
N ASP A 87 -11.90 1.74 -1.69
CA ASP A 87 -12.31 1.28 -3.01
C ASP A 87 -12.50 -0.24 -3.07
N TYR A 88 -13.66 -0.72 -2.62
CA TYR A 88 -14.04 -2.13 -2.71
C TYR A 88 -14.17 -2.62 -4.15
N ARG A 89 -14.62 -1.75 -5.06
CA ARG A 89 -14.83 -2.11 -6.47
C ARG A 89 -13.48 -2.24 -7.20
N GLY A 90 -12.57 -1.33 -6.88
CA GLY A 90 -11.21 -1.39 -7.37
C GLY A 90 -10.47 -2.65 -6.90
N LEU A 91 -10.64 -3.05 -5.66
CA LEU A 91 -10.05 -4.29 -5.12
C LEU A 91 -10.56 -5.54 -5.87
N ILE A 92 -11.86 -5.61 -6.17
CA ILE A 92 -12.42 -6.69 -7.00
C ILE A 92 -11.85 -6.60 -8.43
N GLY A 93 -11.74 -5.40 -8.96
CA GLY A 93 -11.20 -5.14 -10.29
C GLY A 93 -9.75 -5.59 -10.43
N ILE A 94 -8.90 -5.37 -9.42
CA ILE A 94 -7.51 -5.87 -9.44
C ILE A 94 -7.45 -7.39 -9.43
N GLY A 95 -8.28 -8.05 -8.60
CA GLY A 95 -8.38 -9.51 -8.59
C GLY A 95 -8.74 -10.09 -9.97
N LEU A 96 -9.74 -9.51 -10.62
CA LEU A 96 -10.15 -9.90 -11.96
C LEU A 96 -9.09 -9.60 -13.03
N SER A 97 -8.37 -8.48 -12.90
CA SER A 97 -7.32 -8.08 -13.82
C SER A 97 -6.11 -9.01 -13.74
N LEU A 98 -5.71 -9.40 -12.54
CA LEU A 98 -4.62 -10.37 -12.30
C LEU A 98 -4.95 -11.76 -12.84
N LEU A 99 -6.20 -12.22 -12.71
CA LEU A 99 -6.66 -13.51 -13.21
C LEU A 99 -6.76 -13.53 -14.75
N LYS A 100 -7.12 -12.41 -15.38
CA LYS A 100 -7.33 -12.29 -16.82
C LYS A 100 -6.14 -11.72 -17.58
N GLY A 101 -5.04 -11.38 -16.91
CA GLY A 101 -3.90 -10.72 -17.53
C GLY A 101 -4.21 -9.32 -18.09
N CYS A 102 -5.31 -8.71 -17.66
CA CYS A 102 -5.71 -7.37 -18.08
C CYS A 102 -4.90 -6.28 -17.34
N LYS A 103 -4.37 -5.33 -18.11
CA LYS A 103 -3.62 -4.18 -17.55
C LYS A 103 -4.50 -2.97 -17.21
N ARG A 104 -5.81 -3.14 -17.10
CA ARG A 104 -6.76 -2.05 -16.78
C ARG A 104 -7.77 -2.48 -15.72
N ASN A 105 -7.82 -1.72 -14.64
CA ASN A 105 -8.89 -1.83 -13.66
C ASN A 105 -10.03 -0.87 -14.06
N LYS A 106 -11.11 -1.41 -14.63
CA LYS A 106 -12.28 -0.63 -15.06
C LYS A 106 -13.23 -0.25 -13.93
N LEU A 107 -12.98 -0.74 -12.71
CA LEU A 107 -13.86 -0.56 -11.55
C LEU A 107 -13.29 0.45 -10.54
N ASP A 108 -12.14 1.04 -10.83
CA ASP A 108 -11.48 2.06 -10.05
C ASP A 108 -12.36 3.30 -9.79
N GLN A 109 -12.34 3.82 -8.57
CA GLN A 109 -13.14 4.97 -8.13
C GLN A 109 -12.24 6.12 -7.69
N LYS A 110 -12.29 7.23 -8.42
CA LYS A 110 -11.37 8.39 -8.32
C LYS A 110 -11.17 9.00 -6.93
N ASP A 111 -12.13 8.89 -6.01
CA ASP A 111 -12.07 9.48 -4.67
C ASP A 111 -12.01 8.43 -3.56
N LYS A 112 -11.55 7.25 -3.89
CA LYS A 112 -11.38 6.13 -2.97
C LYS A 112 -10.06 5.45 -3.23
N TYR A 113 -9.52 4.82 -2.20
CA TYR A 113 -8.26 4.09 -2.28
C TYR A 113 -8.38 2.71 -1.68
N TRP A 114 -7.76 1.71 -2.25
CA TRP A 114 -7.33 0.56 -1.47
C TRP A 114 -5.92 0.78 -0.91
N CYS A 115 -5.45 -0.10 -0.06
CA CYS A 115 -4.23 0.10 0.72
C CYS A 115 -2.97 0.36 -0.13
N SER A 116 -2.71 -0.48 -1.13
CA SER A 116 -1.50 -0.36 -1.95
C SER A 116 -1.56 0.78 -2.97
N GLU A 117 -2.73 1.16 -3.43
CA GLU A 117 -2.90 2.33 -4.28
C GLU A 117 -2.57 3.62 -3.54
N LEU A 118 -3.11 3.81 -2.32
CA LEU A 118 -2.79 4.96 -1.48
C LEU A 118 -1.28 5.13 -1.29
N LEU A 119 -0.61 4.02 -0.96
CA LEU A 119 0.83 4.03 -0.70
C LEU A 119 1.64 4.33 -1.97
N ALA A 120 1.27 3.72 -3.10
CA ALA A 120 1.93 3.93 -4.39
C ALA A 120 1.75 5.36 -4.89
N ASP A 121 0.54 5.91 -4.80
CA ASP A 121 0.26 7.29 -5.17
C ASP A 121 1.07 8.27 -4.31
N GLY A 122 1.15 8.03 -3.00
CA GLY A 122 1.97 8.85 -2.11
C GLY A 122 3.44 8.88 -2.53
N TYR A 123 4.00 7.74 -2.92
CA TYR A 123 5.38 7.67 -3.40
C TYR A 123 5.56 8.41 -4.74
N ILE A 124 4.65 8.22 -5.69
CA ILE A 124 4.69 8.92 -6.98
C ILE A 124 4.58 10.44 -6.78
N LYS A 125 3.68 10.91 -5.93
CA LYS A 125 3.51 12.35 -5.62
C LYS A 125 4.74 12.97 -4.97
N ALA A 126 5.50 12.18 -4.24
CA ALA A 126 6.79 12.58 -3.65
C ALA A 126 8.00 12.36 -4.58
N HIS A 127 7.78 12.01 -5.86
CA HIS A 127 8.82 11.70 -6.83
C HIS A 127 9.76 10.58 -6.34
N ILE A 128 9.21 9.56 -5.67
CA ILE A 128 9.92 8.35 -5.28
C ILE A 128 9.70 7.30 -6.38
N GLU A 129 10.77 6.92 -7.05
CA GLU A 129 10.72 5.90 -8.10
C GLU A 129 10.69 4.51 -7.47
N ALA A 130 9.59 3.80 -7.60
CA ALA A 130 9.36 2.48 -6.99
C ALA A 130 8.78 1.45 -7.98
N GLY A 131 8.97 1.67 -9.27
CA GLY A 131 8.57 0.73 -10.33
C GLY A 131 7.07 0.69 -10.65
N PHE A 132 6.25 1.55 -10.05
CA PHE A 132 4.80 1.51 -10.24
C PHE A 132 4.31 2.09 -11.58
N ASN A 133 5.18 2.71 -12.37
CA ASN A 133 4.92 3.23 -13.74
C ASN A 133 3.59 4.00 -13.89
N HIS A 134 3.19 4.78 -12.88
CA HIS A 134 1.91 5.52 -12.80
C HIS A 134 0.65 4.63 -12.87
N ASN A 135 0.78 3.31 -12.74
CA ASN A 135 -0.33 2.37 -12.75
C ASN A 135 -0.66 1.90 -11.31
N THR A 136 -0.91 2.85 -10.40
CA THR A 136 -1.12 2.56 -8.98
C THR A 136 -2.35 1.71 -8.70
N TRP A 137 -3.37 1.83 -9.56
CA TRP A 137 -4.61 1.07 -9.52
C TRP A 137 -4.48 -0.44 -9.81
N ILE A 138 -3.28 -0.96 -10.11
CA ILE A 138 -2.98 -2.41 -10.19
C ILE A 138 -1.90 -2.84 -9.19
N THR A 139 -1.42 -1.92 -8.37
CA THR A 139 -0.37 -2.20 -7.39
C THR A 139 -0.90 -3.09 -6.28
N ALA A 140 -0.14 -4.12 -5.93
CA ALA A 140 -0.44 -5.02 -4.82
C ALA A 140 0.54 -4.79 -3.66
N PRO A 141 0.19 -5.18 -2.42
CA PRO A 141 1.11 -5.03 -1.27
C PRO A 141 2.50 -5.62 -1.48
N LYS A 142 2.61 -6.74 -2.20
CA LYS A 142 3.90 -7.39 -2.51
C LYS A 142 4.87 -6.54 -3.33
N ASP A 143 4.35 -5.56 -4.09
CA ASP A 143 5.18 -4.75 -4.99
C ASP A 143 6.12 -3.82 -4.18
N PHE A 144 5.78 -3.56 -2.90
CA PHE A 144 6.64 -2.86 -1.94
C PHE A 144 7.71 -3.77 -1.31
N ALA A 145 7.75 -5.04 -1.67
CA ALA A 145 8.82 -5.98 -1.32
C ALA A 145 9.79 -6.24 -2.48
N ASN A 146 9.70 -5.49 -3.59
CA ASN A 146 10.62 -5.60 -4.72
C ASN A 146 12.03 -5.15 -4.31
N PRO A 147 13.05 -6.05 -4.33
CA PRO A 147 14.40 -5.76 -3.84
C PRO A 147 15.14 -4.69 -4.67
N GLU A 148 14.69 -4.41 -5.89
CA GLU A 148 15.23 -3.32 -6.71
C GLU A 148 15.01 -1.95 -6.05
N TYR A 149 13.88 -1.77 -5.39
CA TYR A 149 13.47 -0.50 -4.80
C TYR A 149 13.43 -0.49 -3.29
N PHE A 150 13.27 -1.65 -2.65
CA PHE A 150 13.05 -1.75 -1.21
C PHE A 150 13.95 -2.76 -0.55
N THR A 151 14.35 -2.46 0.69
CA THR A 151 15.06 -3.38 1.57
C THR A 151 14.20 -3.68 2.78
N LYS A 152 14.03 -4.97 3.10
CA LYS A 152 13.37 -5.40 4.33
C LYS A 152 14.22 -4.99 5.53
N SER A 153 13.60 -4.30 6.49
CA SER A 153 14.23 -3.99 7.78
C SER A 153 14.19 -5.22 8.68
N GLU A 154 15.28 -5.46 9.39
CA GLU A 154 15.36 -6.48 10.44
C GLU A 154 14.57 -6.08 11.68
#